data_000bc0e85b94bac2de9800ef88dba015
#
_entry.id   000bc0e85b94bac2de9800ef88dba015
#
_cell.length_a   1.000
_cell.length_b   1.000
_cell.length_c   1.000
_cell.angle_alpha   90.00
_cell.angle_beta   90.00
_cell.angle_gamma   90.00
#
_symmetry.space_group_name_H-M   'P 1'
#
loop_
_entity.id
_entity.type
_entity.pdbx_description
1 polymer ?
#
loop_
_entity_poly.entity_id
_entity_poly.type
_entity_poly.pdbx_seq_one_letter_code
_entity_poly.pdbx_strand_id
1 'polypeptide(L)'
;MSSLDLWQELRGTESAGRLTGREHRLKDPGRMDARVAEDVRVKGRTADEALAAITDRIRFSFCYPSDGYLPGMRADVAELRSRGFTEVERRNLWEAALRLGTVSVWRAPGSGELFEVQFHTALSQSVRERSFPLYARLRSAESDDETRAELQALSRALCWSGPVLADRPFRPGGMAHRVAYYAIIDALSSRESPAGVLRRVMHPDGQRDEAFGHDLAWRHTFLLYSAERGNLDNKLRQISGIEAARIVGRVRAAAAAVAAAS
;
A
#
# COMPACT_ATOMS: atom_id res chain seq x y z
N MET A 1 25.72 -17.32 -1.02
CA MET A 1 24.83 -17.65 0.14
C MET A 1 23.53 -18.19 -0.42
N SER A 2 23.04 -19.32 0.08
CA SER A 2 21.74 -19.82 -0.39
C SER A 2 20.58 -19.04 0.25
N SER A 3 19.37 -19.16 -0.33
CA SER A 3 18.18 -18.54 0.26
C SER A 3 17.82 -19.13 1.64
N LEU A 4 18.29 -20.33 1.94
CA LEU A 4 18.14 -20.96 3.25
C LEU A 4 19.12 -20.40 4.27
N ASP A 5 20.37 -20.15 3.88
CA ASP A 5 21.36 -19.52 4.75
C ASP A 5 20.89 -18.11 5.12
N LEU A 6 20.39 -17.36 4.12
CA LEU A 6 19.82 -16.03 4.34
C LEU A 6 18.61 -16.07 5.29
N TRP A 7 17.74 -17.10 5.17
CA TRP A 7 16.65 -17.29 6.12
C TRP A 7 17.15 -17.52 7.55
N GLN A 8 18.18 -18.33 7.72
CA GLN A 8 18.77 -18.60 9.05
C GLN A 8 19.34 -17.32 9.66
N GLU A 9 20.06 -16.54 8.88
CA GLU A 9 20.59 -15.25 9.33
C GLU A 9 19.49 -14.28 9.73
N LEU A 10 18.43 -14.16 8.90
CA LEU A 10 17.29 -13.29 9.19
C LEU A 10 16.51 -13.74 10.42
N ARG A 11 16.38 -15.05 10.69
CA ARG A 11 15.79 -15.53 11.95
C ARG A 11 16.54 -15.05 13.18
N GLY A 12 17.84 -14.90 13.07
CA GLY A 12 18.64 -14.33 14.16
C GLY A 12 18.43 -12.82 14.36
N THR A 13 17.77 -12.12 13.42
CA THR A 13 17.45 -10.68 13.54
C THR A 13 16.08 -10.42 14.13
N GLU A 14 15.27 -11.45 14.40
CA GLU A 14 13.93 -11.29 14.99
C GLU A 14 14.05 -10.64 16.37
N SER A 15 13.74 -9.35 16.46
CA SER A 15 13.73 -8.63 17.74
C SER A 15 12.31 -8.33 18.20
N ALA A 16 11.41 -8.00 17.29
CA ALA A 16 10.02 -7.68 17.58
C ALA A 16 9.05 -8.24 16.55
N GLY A 17 9.49 -8.44 15.30
CA GLY A 17 8.71 -9.02 14.24
C GLY A 17 8.92 -10.52 14.10
N ARG A 18 7.86 -11.26 13.79
CA ARG A 18 7.95 -12.68 13.45
C ARG A 18 8.27 -12.84 11.98
N LEU A 19 9.37 -13.51 11.66
CA LEU A 19 9.71 -13.85 10.27
C LEU A 19 8.76 -14.94 9.73
N THR A 20 8.12 -14.67 8.59
CA THR A 20 7.13 -15.53 7.93
C THR A 20 7.43 -15.71 6.44
N GLY A 21 6.74 -16.61 5.77
CA GLY A 21 6.84 -16.76 4.31
C GLY A 21 8.02 -17.61 3.84
N ARG A 22 8.55 -18.51 4.68
CA ARG A 22 9.66 -19.40 4.31
C ARG A 22 9.36 -20.19 3.04
N GLU A 23 8.15 -20.71 2.91
CA GLU A 23 7.66 -21.51 1.78
C GLU A 23 7.52 -20.68 0.49
N HIS A 24 7.32 -19.36 0.63
CA HIS A 24 7.14 -18.42 -0.48
C HIS A 24 8.34 -17.50 -0.70
N ARG A 25 9.50 -17.83 -0.11
CA ARG A 25 10.71 -16.98 -0.17
C ARG A 25 11.31 -16.86 -1.55
N LEU A 26 11.08 -17.83 -2.41
CA LEU A 26 11.56 -17.79 -3.79
C LEU A 26 10.43 -17.38 -4.72
N LYS A 27 10.74 -16.49 -5.64
CA LYS A 27 9.83 -16.15 -6.74
C LYS A 27 9.68 -17.36 -7.65
N ASP A 28 8.45 -17.59 -8.11
CA ASP A 28 8.15 -18.64 -9.07
C ASP A 28 9.03 -18.54 -10.34
N PRO A 29 9.70 -19.62 -10.77
CA PRO A 29 10.58 -19.60 -11.92
C PRO A 29 9.92 -19.12 -13.21
N GLY A 30 8.69 -19.58 -13.50
CA GLY A 30 7.97 -19.17 -14.70
C GLY A 30 7.65 -17.67 -14.72
N ARG A 31 7.39 -17.08 -13.55
CA ARG A 31 7.21 -15.63 -13.41
C ARG A 31 8.51 -14.87 -13.54
N MET A 32 9.64 -15.46 -13.17
CA MET A 32 10.95 -14.85 -13.39
C MET A 32 11.27 -14.84 -14.88
N ASP A 33 11.11 -15.98 -15.56
CA ASP A 33 11.37 -16.10 -17.00
C ASP A 33 10.49 -15.15 -17.82
N ALA A 34 9.19 -15.05 -17.51
CA ALA A 34 8.29 -14.10 -18.15
C ALA A 34 8.75 -12.65 -17.95
N ARG A 35 9.23 -12.31 -16.75
CA ARG A 35 9.74 -10.96 -16.45
C ARG A 35 11.04 -10.66 -17.18
N VAL A 36 11.97 -11.60 -17.24
CA VAL A 36 13.21 -11.49 -18.01
C VAL A 36 12.90 -11.28 -19.48
N ALA A 37 12.02 -12.12 -20.06
CA ALA A 37 11.60 -12.02 -21.46
C ALA A 37 10.96 -10.64 -21.77
N GLU A 38 10.11 -10.14 -20.87
CA GLU A 38 9.51 -8.80 -21.01
C GLU A 38 10.57 -7.70 -20.99
N ASP A 39 11.49 -7.72 -20.03
CA ASP A 39 12.54 -6.69 -19.91
C ASP A 39 13.52 -6.72 -21.09
N VAL A 40 13.84 -7.90 -21.62
CA VAL A 40 14.64 -8.06 -22.86
C VAL A 40 13.88 -7.44 -24.04
N ARG A 41 12.61 -7.83 -24.23
CA ARG A 41 11.79 -7.37 -25.36
C ARG A 41 11.46 -5.88 -25.33
N VAL A 42 11.12 -5.34 -24.15
CA VAL A 42 10.58 -3.97 -24.02
C VAL A 42 11.70 -2.96 -23.76
N LYS A 43 12.71 -3.33 -22.96
CA LYS A 43 13.76 -2.41 -22.51
C LYS A 43 15.11 -2.64 -23.23
N GLY A 44 15.20 -3.63 -24.12
CA GLY A 44 16.42 -3.95 -24.86
C GLY A 44 17.57 -4.44 -23.97
N ARG A 45 17.30 -4.94 -22.78
CA ARG A 45 18.30 -5.49 -21.86
C ARG A 45 18.79 -6.85 -22.33
N THR A 46 20.01 -7.22 -21.96
CA THR A 46 20.43 -8.62 -22.03
C THR A 46 19.68 -9.45 -20.99
N ALA A 47 19.63 -10.77 -21.15
CA ALA A 47 18.97 -11.67 -20.18
C ALA A 47 19.62 -11.54 -18.79
N ASP A 48 20.94 -11.41 -18.71
CA ASP A 48 21.68 -11.25 -17.46
C ASP A 48 21.35 -9.92 -16.78
N GLU A 49 21.29 -8.82 -17.52
CA GLU A 49 20.91 -7.52 -17.01
C GLU A 49 19.44 -7.51 -16.52
N ALA A 50 18.55 -8.15 -17.27
CA ALA A 50 17.15 -8.29 -16.90
C ALA A 50 17.01 -9.12 -15.62
N LEU A 51 17.75 -10.22 -15.50
CA LEU A 51 17.76 -11.06 -14.30
C LEU A 51 18.34 -10.32 -13.09
N ALA A 52 19.44 -9.60 -13.26
CA ALA A 52 20.07 -8.80 -12.20
C ALA A 52 19.14 -7.66 -11.70
N ALA A 53 18.28 -7.15 -12.58
CA ALA A 53 17.29 -6.11 -12.22
C ALA A 53 16.11 -6.63 -11.40
N ILE A 54 15.92 -7.95 -11.27
CA ILE A 54 14.86 -8.53 -10.43
C ILE A 54 15.32 -8.58 -8.98
N THR A 55 14.94 -7.60 -8.19
CA THR A 55 15.36 -7.45 -6.80
C THR A 55 14.51 -8.29 -5.81
N ASP A 56 13.40 -8.86 -6.27
CA ASP A 56 12.44 -9.65 -5.48
C ASP A 56 12.51 -11.17 -5.78
N ARG A 57 13.66 -11.66 -6.23
CA ARG A 57 13.92 -13.10 -6.45
C ARG A 57 13.81 -13.89 -5.15
N ILE A 58 14.40 -13.33 -4.09
CA ILE A 58 14.31 -13.82 -2.73
C ILE A 58 13.49 -12.81 -1.93
N ARG A 59 12.54 -13.31 -1.14
CA ARG A 59 11.58 -12.47 -0.43
C ARG A 59 11.27 -13.03 0.94
N PHE A 60 11.28 -12.17 1.94
CA PHE A 60 10.91 -12.49 3.31
C PHE A 60 9.87 -11.52 3.83
N SER A 61 9.13 -11.92 4.85
CA SER A 61 8.14 -11.06 5.51
C SER A 61 8.33 -11.09 7.01
N PHE A 62 8.38 -9.91 7.63
CA PHE A 62 8.23 -9.74 9.08
C PHE A 62 6.80 -9.33 9.39
N CYS A 63 6.21 -9.98 10.37
CA CYS A 63 4.85 -9.71 10.81
C CYS A 63 4.85 -9.23 12.26
N TYR A 64 4.16 -8.12 12.53
CA TYR A 64 4.12 -7.45 13.82
C TYR A 64 2.70 -7.34 14.35
N PRO A 65 2.51 -7.23 15.67
CA PRO A 65 1.29 -6.68 16.23
C PRO A 65 1.08 -5.23 15.73
N SER A 66 -0.18 -4.80 15.60
CA SER A 66 -0.51 -3.49 15.02
C SER A 66 0.08 -2.32 15.78
N ASP A 67 0.04 -2.38 17.10
CA ASP A 67 0.59 -1.37 18.02
C ASP A 67 2.12 -1.38 18.08
N GLY A 68 2.73 -2.53 17.81
CA GLY A 68 4.18 -2.75 17.77
C GLY A 68 4.82 -2.56 16.38
N TYR A 69 4.05 -2.32 15.32
CA TYR A 69 4.57 -2.33 13.94
C TYR A 69 5.75 -1.38 13.71
N LEU A 70 5.57 -0.08 13.97
CA LEU A 70 6.63 0.90 13.68
C LEU A 70 7.87 0.72 14.57
N PRO A 71 7.75 0.58 15.90
CA PRO A 71 8.92 0.35 16.74
C PRO A 71 9.60 -0.98 16.41
N GLY A 72 8.84 -2.06 16.14
CA GLY A 72 9.37 -3.36 15.78
C GLY A 72 10.10 -3.35 14.45
N MET A 73 9.49 -2.76 13.42
CA MET A 73 10.14 -2.60 12.11
C MET A 73 11.46 -1.81 12.23
N ARG A 74 11.49 -0.74 13.04
CA ARG A 74 12.71 0.05 13.25
C ARG A 74 13.80 -0.77 13.94
N ALA A 75 13.43 -1.58 14.93
CA ALA A 75 14.36 -2.46 15.65
C ALA A 75 14.96 -3.52 14.71
N ASP A 76 14.12 -4.22 13.92
CA ASP A 76 14.59 -5.24 12.99
C ASP A 76 15.44 -4.64 11.86
N VAL A 77 15.10 -3.44 11.38
CA VAL A 77 15.93 -2.69 10.41
C VAL A 77 17.29 -2.30 11.01
N ALA A 78 17.32 -1.86 12.26
CA ALA A 78 18.57 -1.54 12.94
C ALA A 78 19.44 -2.79 13.14
N GLU A 79 18.82 -3.91 13.49
CA GLU A 79 19.51 -5.20 13.64
C GLU A 79 20.06 -5.71 12.31
N LEU A 80 19.31 -5.62 11.21
CA LEU A 80 19.83 -5.95 9.87
C LEU A 80 21.09 -5.14 9.54
N ARG A 81 21.05 -3.82 9.80
CA ARG A 81 22.20 -2.96 9.57
C ARG A 81 23.40 -3.29 10.45
N SER A 82 23.18 -3.63 11.72
CA SER A 82 24.25 -4.02 12.65
C SER A 82 25.00 -5.28 12.21
N ARG A 83 24.30 -6.16 11.47
CA ARG A 83 24.88 -7.38 10.87
C ARG A 83 25.49 -7.17 9.50
N GLY A 84 25.60 -5.92 9.04
CA GLY A 84 26.25 -5.58 7.78
C GLY A 84 25.35 -5.66 6.54
N PHE A 85 24.04 -5.92 6.70
CA PHE A 85 23.10 -5.80 5.58
C PHE A 85 22.94 -4.34 5.18
N THR A 86 22.95 -4.06 3.89
CA THR A 86 22.80 -2.71 3.35
C THR A 86 21.42 -2.54 2.71
N GLU A 87 20.67 -1.58 3.20
CA GLU A 87 19.38 -1.22 2.59
C GLU A 87 19.62 -0.45 1.28
N VAL A 88 19.08 -0.95 0.17
CA VAL A 88 19.22 -0.39 -1.17
C VAL A 88 18.05 0.52 -1.51
N GLU A 89 16.84 0.10 -1.14
CA GLU A 89 15.60 0.82 -1.45
C GLU A 89 14.56 0.56 -0.36
N ARG A 90 13.71 1.54 -0.07
CA ARG A 90 12.54 1.39 0.78
C ARG A 90 11.31 2.03 0.13
N ARG A 91 10.20 1.31 0.14
CA ARG A 91 8.90 1.78 -0.36
C ARG A 91 7.84 1.63 0.71
N ASN A 92 7.17 2.72 1.03
CA ASN A 92 5.98 2.70 1.88
C ASN A 92 4.76 2.39 1.00
N LEU A 93 4.13 1.24 1.21
CA LEU A 93 2.96 0.80 0.43
C LEU A 93 1.66 0.89 1.22
N TRP A 94 1.68 1.46 2.43
CA TRP A 94 0.48 1.65 3.24
C TRP A 94 -0.56 2.55 2.57
N GLU A 95 -0.13 3.36 1.62
CA GLU A 95 -0.98 4.27 0.84
C GLU A 95 -1.27 3.75 -0.57
N ALA A 96 -0.69 2.62 -0.95
CA ALA A 96 -0.93 2.03 -2.25
C ALA A 96 -2.30 1.32 -2.31
N ALA A 97 -2.97 1.44 -3.47
CA ALA A 97 -4.33 0.95 -3.67
C ALA A 97 -4.51 -0.58 -3.44
N LEU A 98 -3.46 -1.36 -3.71
CA LEU A 98 -3.54 -2.83 -3.74
C LEU A 98 -2.46 -3.51 -2.88
N ARG A 99 -1.69 -2.75 -2.13
CA ARG A 99 -0.60 -3.29 -1.31
C ARG A 99 -0.59 -2.58 0.03
N LEU A 100 -0.38 -3.34 1.10
CA LEU A 100 -0.33 -2.82 2.46
C LEU A 100 0.98 -3.29 3.10
N GLY A 101 1.71 -2.37 3.71
CA GLY A 101 2.97 -2.65 4.38
C GLY A 101 4.10 -1.75 3.93
N THR A 102 5.29 -2.03 4.42
CA THR A 102 6.53 -1.42 3.95
C THR A 102 7.36 -2.51 3.27
N VAL A 103 7.98 -2.17 2.16
CA VAL A 103 8.86 -3.08 1.42
C VAL A 103 10.23 -2.44 1.30
N SER A 104 11.27 -3.20 1.60
CA SER A 104 12.64 -2.76 1.39
C SER A 104 13.47 -3.82 0.67
N VAL A 105 14.41 -3.36 -0.16
CA VAL A 105 15.41 -4.20 -0.85
C VAL A 105 16.71 -4.09 -0.08
N TRP A 106 17.31 -5.22 0.19
CA TRP A 106 18.54 -5.34 0.95
C TRP A 106 19.62 -6.06 0.17
N ARG A 107 20.86 -5.74 0.49
CA ARG A 107 22.04 -6.44 -0.01
C ARG A 107 22.69 -7.21 1.15
N ALA A 108 22.90 -8.50 0.94
CA ALA A 108 23.54 -9.36 1.93
C ALA A 108 25.07 -9.10 2.00
N PRO A 109 25.65 -9.09 3.21
CA PRO A 109 27.09 -8.96 3.37
C PRO A 109 27.83 -10.15 2.72
N GLY A 110 29.03 -9.92 2.22
CA GLY A 110 29.87 -10.95 1.61
C GLY A 110 29.39 -11.42 0.23
N SER A 111 28.18 -11.95 0.10
CA SER A 111 27.65 -12.44 -1.19
C SER A 111 27.16 -11.34 -2.14
N GLY A 112 26.77 -10.17 -1.63
CA GLY A 112 26.16 -9.11 -2.42
C GLY A 112 24.75 -9.44 -2.94
N GLU A 113 24.17 -10.57 -2.58
CA GLU A 113 22.84 -11.02 -3.02
C GLU A 113 21.77 -10.01 -2.63
N LEU A 114 20.88 -9.70 -3.57
CA LEU A 114 19.73 -8.82 -3.33
C LEU A 114 18.52 -9.64 -2.92
N PHE A 115 17.80 -9.15 -1.90
CA PHE A 115 16.55 -9.73 -1.45
C PHE A 115 15.57 -8.67 -0.96
N GLU A 116 14.30 -9.00 -1.04
CA GLU A 116 13.21 -8.13 -0.59
C GLU A 116 12.76 -8.53 0.81
N VAL A 117 12.61 -7.56 1.69
CA VAL A 117 11.98 -7.71 3.00
C VAL A 117 10.69 -6.91 3.02
N GLN A 118 9.61 -7.57 3.41
CA GLN A 118 8.28 -6.98 3.55
C GLN A 118 7.92 -6.92 5.03
N PHE A 119 7.45 -5.78 5.47
CA PHE A 119 7.03 -5.54 6.85
C PHE A 119 5.51 -5.38 6.88
N HIS A 120 4.84 -6.25 7.63
CA HIS A 120 3.39 -6.35 7.70
C HIS A 120 2.88 -6.36 9.13
N THR A 121 1.63 -5.96 9.32
CA THR A 121 0.83 -6.42 10.47
C THR A 121 0.16 -7.75 10.10
N ALA A 122 -0.32 -8.51 11.09
CA ALA A 122 -1.07 -9.74 10.84
C ALA A 122 -2.27 -9.51 9.92
N LEU A 123 -2.94 -8.38 10.09
CA LEU A 123 -4.11 -8.02 9.30
C LEU A 123 -3.73 -7.64 7.87
N SER A 124 -2.68 -6.82 7.68
CA SER A 124 -2.23 -6.44 6.33
C SER A 124 -1.70 -7.64 5.55
N GLN A 125 -1.08 -8.59 6.22
CA GLN A 125 -0.66 -9.85 5.61
C GLN A 125 -1.86 -10.68 5.16
N SER A 126 -2.87 -10.85 6.01
CA SER A 126 -4.11 -11.57 5.67
C SER A 126 -4.83 -10.95 4.45
N VAL A 127 -4.90 -9.61 4.38
CA VAL A 127 -5.47 -8.93 3.21
C VAL A 127 -4.65 -9.19 1.95
N ARG A 128 -3.32 -9.12 2.05
CA ARG A 128 -2.42 -9.43 0.94
C ARG A 128 -2.62 -10.85 0.42
N GLU A 129 -2.69 -11.84 1.31
CA GLU A 129 -2.91 -13.24 0.93
C GLU A 129 -4.23 -13.41 0.19
N ARG A 130 -5.31 -12.80 0.66
CA ARG A 130 -6.63 -12.84 0.00
C ARG A 130 -6.68 -12.08 -1.32
N SER A 131 -5.96 -10.97 -1.44
CA SER A 131 -5.92 -10.16 -2.66
C SER A 131 -4.97 -10.71 -3.73
N PHE A 132 -4.04 -11.59 -3.35
CA PHE A 132 -3.03 -12.11 -4.27
C PHE A 132 -3.60 -12.84 -5.50
N PRO A 133 -4.62 -13.73 -5.39
CA PRO A 133 -5.23 -14.35 -6.56
C PRO A 133 -5.85 -13.35 -7.53
N LEU A 134 -6.52 -12.31 -6.99
CA LEU A 134 -7.10 -11.23 -7.81
C LEU A 134 -6.00 -10.46 -8.54
N TYR A 135 -4.94 -10.12 -7.84
CA TYR A 135 -3.80 -9.43 -8.42
C TYR A 135 -3.07 -10.26 -9.51
N ALA A 136 -2.98 -11.57 -9.31
CA ALA A 136 -2.40 -12.48 -10.30
C ALA A 136 -3.25 -12.49 -11.58
N ARG A 137 -4.59 -12.54 -11.46
CA ARG A 137 -5.53 -12.47 -12.59
C ARG A 137 -5.46 -11.11 -13.31
N LEU A 138 -5.39 -10.01 -12.56
CA LEU A 138 -5.23 -8.65 -13.13
C LEU A 138 -4.01 -8.51 -14.05
N ARG A 139 -2.97 -9.28 -13.80
CA ARG A 139 -1.73 -9.25 -14.58
C ARG A 139 -1.68 -10.28 -15.70
N SER A 140 -2.66 -11.16 -15.81
CA SER A 140 -2.73 -12.08 -16.94
C SER A 140 -3.14 -11.31 -18.20
N ALA A 141 -2.50 -11.64 -19.32
CA ALA A 141 -2.80 -11.04 -20.62
C ALA A 141 -4.22 -11.38 -21.15
N GLU A 142 -4.88 -12.35 -20.52
CA GLU A 142 -6.20 -12.87 -20.91
C GLU A 142 -7.38 -12.11 -20.29
N SER A 143 -7.12 -11.13 -19.42
CA SER A 143 -8.20 -10.35 -18.81
C SER A 143 -8.69 -9.28 -19.78
N ASP A 144 -9.96 -9.32 -20.15
CA ASP A 144 -10.63 -8.18 -20.80
C ASP A 144 -10.76 -6.97 -19.86
N ASP A 145 -11.12 -5.83 -20.39
CA ASP A 145 -11.16 -4.59 -19.61
C ASP A 145 -12.25 -4.61 -18.53
N GLU A 146 -13.36 -5.32 -18.75
CA GLU A 146 -14.45 -5.47 -17.79
C GLU A 146 -14.00 -6.34 -16.59
N THR A 147 -13.44 -7.51 -16.85
CA THR A 147 -12.85 -8.38 -15.83
C THR A 147 -11.76 -7.66 -15.05
N ARG A 148 -10.95 -6.85 -15.73
CA ARG A 148 -9.88 -6.06 -15.08
C ARG A 148 -10.47 -5.00 -14.15
N ALA A 149 -11.52 -4.29 -14.56
CA ALA A 149 -12.20 -3.30 -13.73
C ALA A 149 -12.85 -3.94 -12.50
N GLU A 150 -13.52 -5.10 -12.65
CA GLU A 150 -14.12 -5.86 -11.56
C GLU A 150 -13.07 -6.33 -10.54
N LEU A 151 -11.98 -6.94 -11.01
CA LEU A 151 -10.89 -7.40 -10.15
C LEU A 151 -10.21 -6.25 -9.41
N GLN A 152 -10.09 -5.08 -10.04
CA GLN A 152 -9.59 -3.88 -9.38
C GLN A 152 -10.55 -3.38 -8.30
N ALA A 153 -11.86 -3.42 -8.55
CA ALA A 153 -12.88 -3.04 -7.57
C ALA A 153 -12.86 -3.99 -6.36
N LEU A 154 -12.79 -5.30 -6.59
CA LEU A 154 -12.68 -6.31 -5.52
C LEU A 154 -11.40 -6.17 -4.71
N SER A 155 -10.26 -5.97 -5.37
CA SER A 155 -8.98 -5.75 -4.69
C SER A 155 -9.00 -4.48 -3.83
N ARG A 156 -9.62 -3.41 -4.34
CA ARG A 156 -9.84 -2.18 -3.56
C ARG A 156 -10.74 -2.42 -2.35
N ALA A 157 -11.86 -3.12 -2.54
CA ALA A 157 -12.79 -3.44 -1.44
C ALA A 157 -12.10 -4.24 -0.32
N LEU A 158 -11.25 -5.22 -0.67
CA LEU A 158 -10.46 -5.97 0.31
C LEU A 158 -9.46 -5.08 1.06
N CYS A 159 -8.79 -4.16 0.37
CA CYS A 159 -7.86 -3.22 0.99
C CYS A 159 -8.59 -2.14 1.84
N TRP A 160 -9.86 -1.92 1.56
CA TRP A 160 -10.69 -0.90 2.24
C TRP A 160 -11.51 -1.47 3.40
N SER A 161 -11.43 -2.76 3.68
CA SER A 161 -12.13 -3.31 4.84
C SER A 161 -11.71 -2.54 6.12
N GLY A 162 -12.70 -2.11 6.90
CA GLY A 162 -12.52 -1.20 8.05
C GLY A 162 -11.41 -1.61 9.02
N PRO A 163 -11.26 -2.91 9.37
CA PRO A 163 -10.18 -3.38 10.24
C PRO A 163 -8.77 -3.11 9.67
N VAL A 164 -8.59 -3.26 8.35
CA VAL A 164 -7.28 -3.00 7.70
C VAL A 164 -6.88 -1.54 7.78
N LEU A 165 -7.86 -0.63 7.66
CA LEU A 165 -7.62 0.80 7.78
C LEU A 165 -7.30 1.21 9.22
N ALA A 166 -7.95 0.55 10.20
CA ALA A 166 -7.67 0.78 11.62
C ALA A 166 -6.28 0.29 12.03
N ASP A 167 -5.78 -0.75 11.38
CA ASP A 167 -4.47 -1.37 11.65
C ASP A 167 -3.28 -0.61 11.04
N ARG A 168 -3.51 0.47 10.30
CA ARG A 168 -2.41 1.24 9.74
C ARG A 168 -1.59 1.91 10.82
N PRO A 169 -0.26 1.70 10.82
CA PRO A 169 0.63 2.33 11.79
C PRO A 169 0.81 3.81 11.47
N PHE A 170 -0.24 4.59 11.66
CA PHE A 170 -0.22 6.03 11.45
C PHE A 170 0.10 6.75 12.77
N ARG A 171 1.12 7.61 12.76
CA ARG A 171 1.37 8.56 13.84
C ARG A 171 0.75 9.91 13.51
N PRO A 172 -0.28 10.35 14.23
CA PRO A 172 -0.54 11.78 14.37
C PRO A 172 0.45 12.31 15.40
N GLY A 173 1.44 13.06 14.97
CA GLY A 173 2.40 13.61 15.93
C GLY A 173 3.39 14.61 15.37
N GLY A 174 3.17 15.88 15.61
CA GLY A 174 4.24 16.78 15.94
C GLY A 174 4.89 17.65 14.87
N MET A 175 4.28 17.86 13.68
CA MET A 175 4.62 19.01 12.81
C MET A 175 3.37 19.52 12.11
N ALA A 176 3.37 20.82 11.79
CA ALA A 176 2.25 21.49 11.12
C ALA A 176 1.91 20.76 9.80
N HIS A 177 0.82 20.00 9.83
CA HIS A 177 0.37 19.25 8.66
C HIS A 177 -0.20 20.22 7.65
N ARG A 178 0.30 20.20 6.41
CA ARG A 178 -0.39 20.84 5.30
C ARG A 178 -1.55 19.96 4.89
N VAL A 179 -2.77 20.49 4.98
CA VAL A 179 -3.97 19.78 4.56
C VAL A 179 -4.53 20.46 3.32
N ALA A 180 -4.66 19.72 2.24
CA ALA A 180 -5.39 20.12 1.05
C ALA A 180 -6.76 19.44 1.02
N TYR A 181 -7.82 20.19 0.69
CA TYR A 181 -9.17 19.66 0.62
C TYR A 181 -9.66 19.65 -0.81
N TYR A 182 -10.51 18.67 -1.17
CA TYR A 182 -11.07 18.49 -2.50
C TYR A 182 -12.56 18.13 -2.39
N ALA A 183 -13.39 18.80 -3.16
CA ALA A 183 -14.78 18.42 -3.35
C ALA A 183 -14.88 17.30 -4.41
N ILE A 184 -15.74 16.31 -4.15
CA ILE A 184 -16.08 15.24 -5.10
C ILE A 184 -17.30 15.72 -5.89
N ILE A 185 -17.17 15.79 -7.20
CA ILE A 185 -18.26 16.16 -8.11
C ILE A 185 -18.48 14.98 -9.06
N ASP A 186 -19.62 14.33 -8.93
CA ASP A 186 -20.08 13.23 -9.77
C ASP A 186 -21.19 13.68 -10.74
N ALA A 187 -21.79 12.73 -11.44
CA ALA A 187 -22.85 13.01 -12.43
C ALA A 187 -24.13 13.59 -11.80
N LEU A 188 -24.36 13.40 -10.49
CA LEU A 188 -25.56 13.81 -9.77
C LEU A 188 -25.33 15.02 -8.85
N SER A 189 -24.10 15.54 -8.79
CA SER A 189 -23.71 16.62 -7.90
C SER A 189 -23.14 17.82 -8.67
N SER A 190 -23.07 18.97 -7.99
CA SER A 190 -22.54 20.22 -8.56
C SER A 190 -21.42 20.78 -7.68
N ARG A 191 -20.82 21.87 -8.14
CA ARG A 191 -19.84 22.63 -7.36
C ARG A 191 -20.42 23.15 -6.05
N GLU A 192 -21.65 23.60 -6.09
CA GLU A 192 -22.39 24.19 -4.96
C GLU A 192 -22.89 23.11 -4.00
N SER A 193 -23.16 21.92 -4.54
CA SER A 193 -23.61 20.73 -3.80
C SER A 193 -22.81 19.49 -4.19
N PRO A 194 -21.53 19.40 -3.76
CA PRO A 194 -20.70 18.25 -4.08
C PRO A 194 -21.16 16.99 -3.35
N ALA A 195 -20.90 15.83 -3.98
CA ALA A 195 -21.22 14.51 -3.45
C ALA A 195 -20.47 14.16 -2.16
N GLY A 196 -19.30 14.78 -1.96
CA GLY A 196 -18.48 14.51 -0.78
C GLY A 196 -17.26 15.39 -0.71
N VAL A 197 -16.42 15.10 0.28
CA VAL A 197 -15.17 15.82 0.50
C VAL A 197 -14.03 14.87 0.79
N LEU A 198 -12.87 15.17 0.20
CA LEU A 198 -11.59 14.51 0.47
C LEU A 198 -10.66 15.48 1.15
N ARG A 199 -9.70 14.93 1.90
CA ARG A 199 -8.53 15.69 2.33
C ARG A 199 -7.25 14.90 2.05
N ARG A 200 -6.21 15.61 1.65
CA ARG A 200 -4.84 15.11 1.59
C ARG A 200 -4.07 15.73 2.75
N VAL A 201 -3.60 14.92 3.64
CA VAL A 201 -2.77 15.33 4.78
C VAL A 201 -1.31 15.03 4.42
N MET A 202 -0.49 16.08 4.34
CA MET A 202 0.93 15.96 4.08
C MET A 202 1.67 15.76 5.41
N HIS A 203 2.50 14.72 5.46
CA HIS A 203 3.37 14.41 6.59
C HIS A 203 4.83 14.43 6.13
N PRO A 204 5.79 14.57 7.04
CA PRO A 204 7.21 14.43 6.70
C PRO A 204 7.56 13.08 6.07
N ASP A 205 6.83 12.03 6.43
CA ASP A 205 7.06 10.65 6.00
C ASP A 205 6.16 10.23 4.80
N GLY A 206 5.41 11.17 4.20
CA GLY A 206 4.53 10.90 3.08
C GLY A 206 3.21 11.67 3.11
N GLN A 207 2.25 11.24 2.32
CA GLN A 207 0.91 11.84 2.25
C GLN A 207 -0.16 10.80 2.56
N ARG A 208 -1.30 11.27 3.09
CA ARG A 208 -2.47 10.45 3.33
C ARG A 208 -3.71 11.11 2.76
N ASP A 209 -4.44 10.36 1.95
CA ASP A 209 -5.71 10.79 1.36
C ASP A 209 -6.87 10.17 2.13
N GLU A 210 -7.86 10.99 2.50
CA GLU A 210 -9.01 10.55 3.27
C GLU A 210 -10.31 11.16 2.70
N ALA A 211 -11.40 10.37 2.70
CA ALA A 211 -12.75 10.82 2.42
C ALA A 211 -13.56 10.91 3.70
N PHE A 212 -14.45 11.88 3.79
CA PHE A 212 -15.44 11.96 4.88
C PHE A 212 -16.63 11.08 4.50
N GLY A 213 -16.84 9.99 5.28
CA GLY A 213 -17.82 8.96 4.98
C GLY A 213 -19.18 9.15 5.69
N HIS A 214 -20.13 8.28 5.36
CA HIS A 214 -21.46 8.21 5.99
C HIS A 214 -21.42 7.84 7.48
N ASP A 215 -20.33 7.23 7.94
CA ASP A 215 -20.07 6.95 9.35
C ASP A 215 -19.56 8.18 10.13
N LEU A 216 -19.62 9.35 9.52
CA LEU A 216 -19.21 10.65 10.05
C LEU A 216 -17.74 10.72 10.45
N ALA A 217 -16.90 9.89 9.84
CA ALA A 217 -15.46 9.81 10.07
C ALA A 217 -14.66 10.02 8.80
N TRP A 218 -13.43 10.50 8.95
CA TRP A 218 -12.45 10.53 7.89
C TRP A 218 -11.88 9.12 7.68
N ARG A 219 -12.03 8.60 6.47
CA ARG A 219 -11.54 7.28 6.09
C ARG A 219 -10.54 7.40 4.94
N HIS A 220 -9.52 6.59 4.99
CA HIS A 220 -8.56 6.54 3.89
C HIS A 220 -9.25 6.27 2.56
N THR A 221 -8.74 6.91 1.49
CA THR A 221 -9.27 6.77 0.14
C THR A 221 -8.16 6.82 -0.90
N PHE A 222 -8.41 6.22 -2.06
CA PHE A 222 -7.54 6.29 -3.22
C PHE A 222 -8.10 7.18 -4.34
N LEU A 223 -9.18 7.92 -4.08
CA LEU A 223 -9.83 8.72 -5.10
C LEU A 223 -8.90 9.77 -5.70
N LEU A 224 -8.08 10.46 -4.88
CA LEU A 224 -7.07 11.40 -5.39
C LEU A 224 -6.01 10.70 -6.25
N TYR A 225 -5.51 9.56 -5.80
CA TYR A 225 -4.56 8.77 -6.55
C TYR A 225 -5.13 8.27 -7.90
N SER A 226 -6.40 7.84 -7.90
CA SER A 226 -7.09 7.42 -9.13
C SER A 226 -7.32 8.59 -10.08
N ALA A 227 -7.69 9.76 -9.55
CA ALA A 227 -7.85 10.97 -10.34
C ALA A 227 -6.55 11.44 -11.00
N GLU A 228 -5.44 11.41 -10.26
CA GLU A 228 -4.11 11.78 -10.77
C GLU A 228 -3.65 10.89 -11.94
N ARG A 229 -4.24 9.70 -12.06
CA ARG A 229 -3.96 8.73 -13.13
C ARG A 229 -5.02 8.68 -14.23
N GLY A 230 -6.00 9.57 -14.20
CA GLY A 230 -7.08 9.60 -15.15
C GLY A 230 -8.07 8.43 -15.05
N ASN A 231 -8.07 7.68 -13.94
CA ASN A 231 -8.90 6.52 -13.72
C ASN A 231 -10.10 6.83 -12.80
N LEU A 232 -10.64 8.04 -12.88
CA LEU A 232 -11.77 8.45 -12.07
C LEU A 232 -12.80 9.20 -12.93
N ASP A 233 -14.04 8.73 -12.94
CA ASP A 233 -15.15 9.41 -13.60
C ASP A 233 -15.61 10.67 -12.86
N ASN A 234 -15.33 10.75 -11.57
CA ASN A 234 -15.64 11.89 -10.72
C ASN A 234 -14.62 13.01 -10.90
N LYS A 235 -15.06 14.25 -10.95
CA LYS A 235 -14.20 15.43 -10.96
C LYS A 235 -13.83 15.79 -9.51
N LEU A 236 -12.53 15.90 -9.25
CA LEU A 236 -12.02 16.38 -7.97
C LEU A 236 -11.62 17.84 -8.12
N ARG A 237 -12.15 18.69 -7.24
CA ARG A 237 -11.84 20.11 -7.24
C ARG A 237 -11.25 20.52 -5.91
N GLN A 238 -10.08 21.14 -5.94
CA GLN A 238 -9.49 21.71 -4.73
C GLN A 238 -10.38 22.84 -4.17
N ILE A 239 -10.59 22.81 -2.86
CA ILE A 239 -11.43 23.73 -2.10
C ILE A 239 -10.71 24.21 -0.85
N SER A 240 -11.22 25.29 -0.25
CA SER A 240 -10.72 25.80 1.02
C SER A 240 -11.15 24.90 2.21
N GLY A 241 -10.45 25.01 3.34
CA GLY A 241 -10.86 24.35 4.59
C GLY A 241 -12.24 24.79 5.09
N ILE A 242 -12.65 26.03 4.81
CA ILE A 242 -13.99 26.53 5.17
C ILE A 242 -15.08 25.85 4.32
N GLU A 243 -14.84 25.69 3.02
CA GLU A 243 -15.76 24.95 2.15
C GLU A 243 -15.83 23.47 2.55
N ALA A 244 -14.70 22.85 2.87
CA ALA A 244 -14.66 21.47 3.37
C ALA A 244 -15.47 21.31 4.66
N ALA A 245 -15.34 22.23 5.62
CA ALA A 245 -16.10 22.21 6.85
C ALA A 245 -17.61 22.34 6.61
N ARG A 246 -18.04 23.15 5.64
CA ARG A 246 -19.45 23.28 5.23
C ARG A 246 -19.99 21.96 4.65
N ILE A 247 -19.22 21.26 3.82
CA ILE A 247 -19.60 19.97 3.25
C ILE A 247 -19.75 18.93 4.37
N VAL A 248 -18.77 18.82 5.27
CA VAL A 248 -18.80 17.94 6.45
C VAL A 248 -20.02 18.24 7.32
N GLY A 249 -20.31 19.52 7.55
CA GLY A 249 -21.49 19.95 8.30
C GLY A 249 -22.80 19.48 7.68
N ARG A 250 -22.95 19.57 6.36
CA ARG A 250 -24.13 19.07 5.63
C ARG A 250 -24.30 17.56 5.76
N VAL A 251 -23.21 16.80 5.59
CA VAL A 251 -23.26 15.34 5.73
C VAL A 251 -23.69 14.95 7.13
N ARG A 252 -23.16 15.61 8.16
CA ARG A 252 -23.56 15.38 9.57
C ARG A 252 -25.05 15.72 9.80
N ALA A 253 -25.52 16.85 9.27
CA ALA A 253 -26.92 17.27 9.40
C ALA A 253 -27.86 16.27 8.70
N ALA A 254 -27.52 15.80 7.51
CA ALA A 254 -28.30 14.80 6.79
C ALA A 254 -28.36 13.47 7.56
N ALA A 255 -27.24 13.00 8.11
CA ALA A 255 -27.21 11.79 8.94
C ALA A 255 -28.04 11.92 10.21
N ALA A 256 -28.01 13.09 10.88
CA ALA A 256 -28.83 13.37 12.06
C ALA A 256 -30.32 13.39 11.72
N ALA A 257 -30.70 13.95 10.55
CA ALA A 257 -32.10 13.96 10.11
C ALA A 257 -32.64 12.55 9.83
N VAL A 258 -31.82 11.67 9.23
CA VAL A 258 -32.20 10.27 9.01
C VAL A 258 -32.36 9.53 10.34
N ALA A 259 -31.43 9.73 11.28
CA ALA A 259 -31.52 9.09 12.60
C ALA A 259 -32.72 9.57 13.42
N ALA A 260 -33.20 10.79 13.22
CA ALA A 260 -34.39 11.33 13.90
C ALA A 260 -35.71 10.86 13.27
N ALA A 261 -35.69 10.33 12.06
CA ALA A 261 -36.85 9.84 11.31
C ALA A 261 -37.04 8.31 11.44
N SER A 262 -36.05 7.61 12.02
CA SER A 262 -36.03 6.16 12.31
C SER A 262 -36.45 5.87 13.73
#